data_3b273a10cbd015b951cd27ad816d37c4
#
_entry.id   3b273a10cbd015b951cd27ad816d37c4
#
_cell.length_a   1.000
_cell.length_b   1.000
_cell.length_c   1.000
_cell.angle_alpha   90.00
_cell.angle_beta   90.00
_cell.angle_gamma   90.00
#
_symmetry.space_group_name_H-M   'P 1'
#
loop_
_entity.id
_entity.type
_entity.pdbx_description
1 polymer ?
#
loop_
_entity_poly.entity_id
_entity_poly.type
_entity_poly.pdbx_seq_one_letter_code
_entity_poly.pdbx_strand_id
1 'polypeptide(L)'
;MTIKLITFDLDDTLWDTAPVIVSAEATLRQWLTEHAPNLGGVPVEHLWAIRERVLLAQPNLKHRISALRRQVLFHALEQAGYDHAQANQLADQSFEVFLHARHQLEIFPEVQPTLEALANHFALGVVTNGNADVRRLGLADYFKFALCAEDIGIAKPDARLFHEALQRGEATADTAVHIGDHPGDDIAGAQQAGLRAIWFNPNGKTWEAEHAPDAEIRSLNELPGLLARWHRGA
;
A
#
# COMPACT_ATOMS: atom_id res chain seq x y z
N MET A 1 25.01 -6.14 13.87
CA MET A 1 24.22 -4.95 13.54
C MET A 1 23.05 -4.84 14.53
N THR A 2 22.79 -3.66 15.10
CA THR A 2 21.66 -3.49 16.03
C THR A 2 20.46 -2.99 15.23
N ILE A 3 19.49 -3.87 14.95
CA ILE A 3 18.24 -3.46 14.31
C ILE A 3 17.40 -2.67 15.32
N LYS A 4 16.87 -1.54 14.93
CA LYS A 4 15.99 -0.67 15.74
C LYS A 4 14.60 -0.52 15.12
N LEU A 5 14.53 -0.47 13.79
CA LEU A 5 13.31 -0.24 13.05
C LEU A 5 13.09 -1.34 12.02
N ILE A 6 11.87 -1.82 11.95
CA ILE A 6 11.39 -2.69 10.87
C ILE A 6 10.21 -1.99 10.21
N THR A 7 10.26 -1.83 8.89
CA THR A 7 9.14 -1.29 8.12
C THR A 7 8.55 -2.36 7.22
N PHE A 8 7.23 -2.35 7.06
CA PHE A 8 6.49 -3.28 6.23
C PHE A 8 5.77 -2.53 5.11
N ASP A 9 5.77 -3.11 3.92
CA ASP A 9 4.68 -2.89 2.99
C ASP A 9 3.42 -3.59 3.48
N LEU A 10 2.28 -3.31 2.88
CA LEU A 10 0.99 -3.87 3.26
C LEU A 10 0.43 -4.82 2.20
N ASP A 11 0.11 -4.29 1.02
CA ASP A 11 -0.51 -5.01 -0.08
C ASP A 11 0.43 -6.10 -0.62
N ASP A 12 -0.07 -7.33 -0.78
CA ASP A 12 0.70 -8.53 -1.18
C ASP A 12 1.84 -8.94 -0.22
N THR A 13 1.96 -8.21 0.93
CA THR A 13 2.91 -8.52 2.01
C THR A 13 2.20 -9.04 3.27
N LEU A 14 1.09 -8.42 3.69
CA LEU A 14 0.32 -8.85 4.87
C LEU A 14 -1.00 -9.56 4.50
N TRP A 15 -1.42 -9.48 3.25
CA TRP A 15 -2.60 -10.15 2.67
C TRP A 15 -2.47 -10.24 1.15
N ASP A 16 -3.29 -11.07 0.51
CA ASP A 16 -3.42 -11.11 -0.95
C ASP A 16 -4.31 -9.97 -1.43
N THR A 17 -3.78 -9.05 -2.18
CA THR A 17 -4.47 -7.82 -2.61
C THR A 17 -5.38 -8.04 -3.81
N ALA A 18 -5.03 -8.94 -4.71
CA ALA A 18 -5.78 -9.11 -5.97
C ALA A 18 -7.27 -9.44 -5.75
N PRO A 19 -7.67 -10.43 -4.93
CA PRO A 19 -9.06 -10.73 -4.68
C PRO A 19 -9.80 -9.59 -3.97
N VAL A 20 -9.10 -8.85 -3.11
CA VAL A 20 -9.67 -7.70 -2.37
C VAL A 20 -10.08 -6.60 -3.33
N ILE A 21 -9.20 -6.22 -4.26
CA ILE A 21 -9.48 -5.18 -5.25
C ILE A 21 -10.59 -5.61 -6.20
N VAL A 22 -10.60 -6.87 -6.65
CA VAL A 22 -11.68 -7.41 -7.50
C VAL A 22 -13.04 -7.31 -6.79
N SER A 23 -13.11 -7.68 -5.52
CA SER A 23 -14.33 -7.60 -4.71
C SER A 23 -14.78 -6.15 -4.49
N ALA A 24 -13.84 -5.25 -4.17
CA ALA A 24 -14.13 -3.84 -3.95
C ALA A 24 -14.64 -3.14 -5.23
N GLU A 25 -14.05 -3.46 -6.39
CA GLU A 25 -14.51 -2.97 -7.69
C GLU A 25 -15.92 -3.50 -8.05
N ALA A 26 -16.21 -4.77 -7.73
CA ALA A 26 -17.54 -5.35 -7.94
C ALA A 26 -18.59 -4.63 -7.05
N THR A 27 -18.27 -4.41 -5.78
CA THR A 27 -19.13 -3.69 -4.83
C THR A 27 -19.38 -2.23 -5.28
N LEU A 28 -18.32 -1.54 -5.70
CA LEU A 28 -18.43 -0.19 -6.26
C LEU A 28 -19.34 -0.16 -7.49
N ARG A 29 -19.16 -1.09 -8.42
CA ARG A 29 -19.95 -1.18 -9.67
C ARG A 29 -21.42 -1.45 -9.38
N GLN A 30 -21.72 -2.35 -8.44
CA GLN A 30 -23.09 -2.61 -8.02
C GLN A 30 -23.73 -1.35 -7.46
N TRP A 31 -23.05 -0.67 -6.53
CA TRP A 31 -23.56 0.57 -5.93
C TRP A 31 -23.81 1.65 -6.97
N LEU A 32 -22.90 1.85 -7.93
CA LEU A 32 -23.05 2.83 -9.01
C LEU A 32 -24.24 2.50 -9.92
N THR A 33 -24.51 1.23 -10.18
CA THR A 33 -25.68 0.79 -10.97
C THR A 33 -27.00 1.21 -10.29
N GLU A 34 -27.05 1.15 -8.96
CA GLU A 34 -28.25 1.47 -8.18
C GLU A 34 -28.41 3.00 -7.97
N HIS A 35 -27.31 3.73 -7.74
CA HIS A 35 -27.35 5.12 -7.30
C HIS A 35 -26.96 6.12 -8.40
N ALA A 36 -26.31 5.67 -9.45
CA ALA A 36 -25.90 6.48 -10.59
C ALA A 36 -26.24 5.83 -11.94
N PRO A 37 -27.55 5.51 -12.20
CA PRO A 37 -27.94 4.73 -13.38
C PRO A 37 -27.57 5.38 -14.71
N ASN A 38 -27.47 6.73 -14.78
CA ASN A 38 -27.03 7.42 -15.99
C ASN A 38 -25.57 7.14 -16.36
N LEU A 39 -24.76 6.73 -15.40
CA LEU A 39 -23.37 6.34 -15.66
C LEU A 39 -23.33 5.09 -16.57
N GLY A 40 -24.38 4.24 -16.52
CA GLY A 40 -24.54 3.07 -17.38
C GLY A 40 -23.36 2.11 -17.24
N GLY A 41 -23.18 1.31 -18.26
CA GLY A 41 -21.99 0.47 -18.39
C GLY A 41 -20.84 1.26 -19.01
N VAL A 42 -20.31 2.27 -18.31
CA VAL A 42 -19.13 3.02 -18.81
C VAL A 42 -17.99 2.04 -19.04
N PRO A 43 -17.48 1.94 -20.28
CA PRO A 43 -16.38 1.03 -20.60
C PRO A 43 -15.15 1.38 -19.77
N VAL A 44 -14.36 0.35 -19.41
CA VAL A 44 -13.11 0.54 -18.64
C VAL A 44 -12.15 1.47 -19.38
N GLU A 45 -12.09 1.39 -20.71
CA GLU A 45 -11.25 2.25 -21.57
C GLU A 45 -11.62 3.72 -21.40
N HIS A 46 -12.89 4.02 -21.18
CA HIS A 46 -13.33 5.39 -20.94
C HIS A 46 -12.85 5.94 -19.58
N LEU A 47 -12.90 5.12 -18.54
CA LEU A 47 -12.34 5.48 -17.23
C LEU A 47 -10.83 5.70 -17.28
N TRP A 48 -10.11 4.89 -18.06
CA TRP A 48 -8.67 5.09 -18.31
C TRP A 48 -8.40 6.42 -19.01
N ALA A 49 -9.18 6.77 -20.04
CA ALA A 49 -9.04 8.05 -20.74
C ALA A 49 -9.34 9.25 -19.82
N ILE A 50 -10.31 9.13 -18.92
CA ILE A 50 -10.59 10.15 -17.88
C ILE A 50 -9.39 10.26 -16.94
N ARG A 51 -8.85 9.14 -16.45
CA ARG A 51 -7.70 9.10 -15.56
C ARG A 51 -6.48 9.80 -16.16
N GLU A 52 -6.17 9.53 -17.42
CA GLU A 52 -5.06 10.21 -18.13
C GLU A 52 -5.26 11.72 -18.19
N ARG A 53 -6.47 12.18 -18.53
CA ARG A 53 -6.78 13.61 -18.54
C ARG A 53 -6.67 14.27 -17.18
N VAL A 54 -7.14 13.59 -16.13
CA VAL A 54 -7.01 14.06 -14.75
C VAL A 54 -5.54 14.19 -14.36
N LEU A 55 -4.71 13.20 -14.68
CA LEU A 55 -3.28 13.24 -14.38
C LEU A 55 -2.52 14.31 -15.17
N LEU A 56 -2.93 14.57 -16.43
CA LEU A 56 -2.37 15.69 -17.20
C LEU A 56 -2.72 17.05 -16.59
N ALA A 57 -3.95 17.22 -16.11
CA ALA A 57 -4.40 18.44 -15.48
C ALA A 57 -3.89 18.62 -14.04
N GLN A 58 -3.73 17.51 -13.31
CA GLN A 58 -3.34 17.46 -11.90
C GLN A 58 -2.24 16.40 -11.66
N PRO A 59 -0.97 16.65 -12.09
CA PRO A 59 0.11 15.67 -11.97
C PRO A 59 0.44 15.25 -10.52
N ASN A 60 0.10 16.10 -9.55
CA ASN A 60 0.26 15.84 -8.13
C ASN A 60 -0.61 14.67 -7.61
N LEU A 61 -1.63 14.26 -8.37
CA LEU A 61 -2.46 13.11 -8.04
C LEU A 61 -1.81 11.76 -8.36
N LYS A 62 -0.66 11.74 -9.05
CA LYS A 62 0.03 10.50 -9.44
C LYS A 62 0.23 9.53 -8.27
N HIS A 63 0.58 10.04 -7.10
CA HIS A 63 0.83 9.27 -5.88
C HIS A 63 -0.28 9.41 -4.82
N ARG A 64 -1.44 9.97 -5.22
CA ARG A 64 -2.63 10.15 -4.38
C ARG A 64 -3.79 9.34 -4.96
N ILE A 65 -3.67 8.02 -4.81
CA ILE A 65 -4.54 7.06 -5.51
C ILE A 65 -6.02 7.20 -5.15
N SER A 66 -6.33 7.54 -3.89
CA SER A 66 -7.71 7.78 -3.44
C SER A 66 -8.29 9.04 -4.08
N ALA A 67 -7.54 10.14 -4.01
CA ALA A 67 -7.95 11.40 -4.62
C ALA A 67 -8.07 11.27 -6.16
N LEU A 68 -7.15 10.56 -6.80
CA LEU A 68 -7.21 10.27 -8.23
C LEU A 68 -8.46 9.46 -8.59
N ARG A 69 -8.74 8.36 -7.86
CA ARG A 69 -9.95 7.55 -8.10
C ARG A 69 -11.23 8.38 -7.95
N ARG A 70 -11.32 9.18 -6.89
CA ARG A 70 -12.45 10.07 -6.65
C ARG A 70 -12.63 11.06 -7.81
N GLN A 71 -11.56 11.68 -8.32
CA GLN A 71 -11.62 12.60 -9.44
C GLN A 71 -12.05 11.91 -10.74
N VAL A 72 -11.59 10.69 -10.98
CA VAL A 72 -12.03 9.89 -12.14
C VAL A 72 -13.53 9.62 -12.07
N LEU A 73 -14.04 9.20 -10.90
CA LEU A 73 -15.47 8.96 -10.67
C LEU A 73 -16.27 10.26 -10.87
N PHE A 74 -15.82 11.38 -10.31
CA PHE A 74 -16.46 12.67 -10.46
C PHE A 74 -16.60 13.07 -11.94
N HIS A 75 -15.54 13.02 -12.72
CA HIS A 75 -15.60 13.38 -14.13
C HIS A 75 -16.41 12.39 -14.98
N ALA A 76 -16.41 11.11 -14.62
CA ALA A 76 -17.26 10.12 -15.28
C ALA A 76 -18.75 10.43 -15.04
N LEU A 77 -19.12 10.85 -13.84
CA LEU A 77 -20.48 11.23 -13.47
C LEU A 77 -20.92 12.52 -14.17
N GLU A 78 -20.07 13.56 -14.23
CA GLU A 78 -20.35 14.76 -15.01
C GLU A 78 -20.63 14.45 -16.50
N GLN A 79 -19.82 13.57 -17.10
CA GLN A 79 -20.00 13.12 -18.48
C GLN A 79 -21.27 12.29 -18.68
N ALA A 80 -21.74 11.61 -17.65
CA ALA A 80 -23.00 10.88 -17.65
C ALA A 80 -24.23 11.80 -17.48
N GLY A 81 -24.02 13.12 -17.36
CA GLY A 81 -25.09 14.13 -17.30
C GLY A 81 -25.56 14.47 -15.89
N TYR A 82 -24.86 14.04 -14.84
CA TYR A 82 -25.11 14.56 -13.50
C TYR A 82 -24.60 16.00 -13.38
N ASP A 83 -25.33 16.86 -12.70
CA ASP A 83 -24.81 18.20 -12.41
C ASP A 83 -23.61 18.15 -11.46
N HIS A 84 -22.89 19.27 -11.35
CA HIS A 84 -21.65 19.35 -10.57
C HIS A 84 -21.82 18.94 -9.09
N ALA A 85 -22.91 19.33 -8.46
CA ALA A 85 -23.17 19.01 -7.06
C ALA A 85 -23.51 17.53 -6.87
N GLN A 86 -24.36 16.98 -7.73
CA GLN A 86 -24.70 15.57 -7.76
C GLN A 86 -23.50 14.69 -8.05
N ALA A 87 -22.70 15.03 -9.08
CA ALA A 87 -21.49 14.32 -9.43
C ALA A 87 -20.48 14.27 -8.27
N ASN A 88 -20.33 15.41 -7.59
CA ASN A 88 -19.44 15.53 -6.44
C ASN A 88 -19.90 14.63 -5.26
N GLN A 89 -21.18 14.67 -4.93
CA GLN A 89 -21.77 13.85 -3.87
C GLN A 89 -21.66 12.34 -4.19
N LEU A 90 -22.00 11.94 -5.41
CA LEU A 90 -21.92 10.55 -5.84
C LEU A 90 -20.49 10.04 -5.89
N ALA A 91 -19.53 10.89 -6.29
CA ALA A 91 -18.11 10.52 -6.28
C ALA A 91 -17.62 10.27 -4.85
N ASP A 92 -18.00 11.10 -3.87
CA ASP A 92 -17.66 10.89 -2.46
C ASP A 92 -18.26 9.59 -1.93
N GLN A 93 -19.55 9.38 -2.13
CA GLN A 93 -20.26 8.20 -1.64
C GLN A 93 -19.72 6.90 -2.28
N SER A 94 -19.54 6.91 -3.59
CA SER A 94 -19.02 5.75 -4.32
C SER A 94 -17.58 5.41 -3.92
N PHE A 95 -16.74 6.42 -3.67
CA PHE A 95 -15.40 6.22 -3.17
C PHE A 95 -15.39 5.60 -1.76
N GLU A 96 -16.26 6.07 -0.85
CA GLU A 96 -16.37 5.46 0.50
C GLU A 96 -16.87 4.01 0.45
N VAL A 97 -17.78 3.68 -0.46
CA VAL A 97 -18.19 2.29 -0.70
C VAL A 97 -17.01 1.43 -1.13
N PHE A 98 -16.23 1.90 -2.11
CA PHE A 98 -15.01 1.21 -2.53
C PHE A 98 -14.02 1.05 -1.36
N LEU A 99 -13.74 2.12 -0.64
CA LEU A 99 -12.77 2.12 0.45
C LEU A 99 -13.20 1.20 1.60
N HIS A 100 -14.49 1.15 1.91
CA HIS A 100 -15.02 0.21 2.88
C HIS A 100 -14.82 -1.25 2.42
N ALA A 101 -15.22 -1.56 1.18
CA ALA A 101 -15.07 -2.91 0.62
C ALA A 101 -13.57 -3.32 0.50
N ARG A 102 -12.68 -2.37 0.17
CA ARG A 102 -11.23 -2.57 0.11
C ARG A 102 -10.63 -2.99 1.46
N HIS A 103 -11.28 -2.68 2.58
CA HIS A 103 -10.85 -3.11 3.91
C HIS A 103 -11.54 -4.39 4.41
N GLN A 104 -12.42 -4.99 3.61
CA GLN A 104 -12.99 -6.33 3.88
C GLN A 104 -12.04 -7.39 3.32
N LEU A 105 -10.95 -7.66 4.04
CA LEU A 105 -9.88 -8.55 3.61
C LEU A 105 -9.51 -9.55 4.71
N GLU A 106 -8.90 -10.65 4.31
CA GLU A 106 -8.33 -11.64 5.20
C GLU A 106 -6.81 -11.43 5.29
N ILE A 107 -6.33 -11.10 6.48
CA ILE A 107 -4.91 -10.96 6.80
C ILE A 107 -4.31 -12.37 6.83
N PHE A 108 -3.08 -12.56 6.33
CA PHE A 108 -2.42 -13.86 6.43
C PHE A 108 -2.32 -14.30 7.90
N PRO A 109 -2.56 -15.59 8.20
CA PRO A 109 -2.65 -16.07 9.58
C PRO A 109 -1.41 -15.80 10.44
N GLU A 110 -0.24 -15.74 9.80
CA GLU A 110 1.03 -15.48 10.45
C GLU A 110 1.31 -14.00 10.76
N VAL A 111 0.53 -13.06 10.24
CA VAL A 111 0.79 -11.60 10.40
C VAL A 111 0.76 -11.20 11.87
N GLN A 112 -0.37 -11.43 12.54
CA GLN A 112 -0.52 -10.99 13.93
C GLN A 112 0.52 -11.61 14.86
N PRO A 113 0.74 -12.94 14.87
CA PRO A 113 1.80 -13.53 15.71
C PRO A 113 3.19 -13.00 15.40
N THR A 114 3.49 -12.72 14.14
CA THR A 114 4.78 -12.16 13.74
C THR A 114 4.95 -10.73 14.22
N LEU A 115 3.94 -9.86 13.98
CA LEU A 115 3.98 -8.47 14.43
C LEU A 115 4.10 -8.38 15.96
N GLU A 116 3.36 -9.20 16.70
CA GLU A 116 3.44 -9.27 18.15
C GLU A 116 4.84 -9.67 18.62
N ALA A 117 5.43 -10.71 18.02
CA ALA A 117 6.77 -11.16 18.37
C ALA A 117 7.83 -10.08 18.08
N LEU A 118 7.70 -9.35 16.97
CA LEU A 118 8.66 -8.32 16.57
C LEU A 118 8.50 -7.02 17.37
N ALA A 119 7.28 -6.59 17.66
CA ALA A 119 7.00 -5.36 18.41
C ALA A 119 7.56 -5.36 19.83
N ASN A 120 7.80 -6.55 20.41
CA ASN A 120 8.45 -6.69 21.71
C ASN A 120 9.95 -6.30 21.70
N HIS A 121 10.56 -6.22 20.51
CA HIS A 121 12.01 -6.04 20.37
C HIS A 121 12.41 -4.87 19.47
N PHE A 122 11.53 -4.46 18.56
CA PHE A 122 11.81 -3.48 17.51
C PHE A 122 10.67 -2.46 17.39
N ALA A 123 10.98 -1.24 16.99
CA ALA A 123 9.97 -0.33 16.49
C ALA A 123 9.46 -0.85 15.13
N LEU A 124 8.14 -0.91 14.95
CA LEU A 124 7.54 -1.29 13.68
C LEU A 124 6.92 -0.06 13.01
N GLY A 125 6.99 0.00 11.69
CA GLY A 125 6.36 1.03 10.88
C GLY A 125 5.79 0.46 9.59
N VAL A 126 4.92 1.22 8.95
CA VAL A 126 4.36 0.92 7.63
C VAL A 126 4.89 1.92 6.61
N VAL A 127 5.21 1.43 5.40
CA VAL A 127 5.54 2.24 4.23
C VAL A 127 4.84 1.65 3.02
N THR A 128 3.71 2.23 2.61
CA THR A 128 2.88 1.68 1.54
C THR A 128 2.60 2.68 0.42
N ASN A 129 2.51 2.18 -0.82
CA ASN A 129 2.00 2.92 -1.98
C ASN A 129 0.47 2.83 -2.08
N GLY A 130 -0.14 1.88 -1.37
CA GLY A 130 -1.57 1.65 -1.33
C GLY A 130 -2.33 2.62 -0.39
N ASN A 131 -3.63 2.42 -0.30
CA ASN A 131 -4.54 3.19 0.58
C ASN A 131 -5.17 2.33 1.69
N ALA A 132 -4.56 1.21 2.03
CA ALA A 132 -4.97 0.43 3.19
C ALA A 132 -4.64 1.18 4.48
N ASP A 133 -5.60 1.24 5.39
CA ASP A 133 -5.44 1.85 6.71
C ASP A 133 -5.37 0.75 7.78
N VAL A 134 -4.22 0.60 8.42
CA VAL A 134 -3.99 -0.37 9.49
C VAL A 134 -4.94 -0.20 10.68
N ARG A 135 -5.50 1.00 10.87
CA ARG A 135 -6.53 1.25 11.92
C ARG A 135 -7.84 0.55 11.59
N ARG A 136 -8.26 0.57 10.33
CA ARG A 136 -9.46 -0.15 9.88
C ARG A 136 -9.30 -1.67 9.91
N LEU A 137 -8.06 -2.15 9.94
CA LEU A 137 -7.70 -3.57 9.97
C LEU A 137 -7.38 -4.10 11.38
N GLY A 138 -7.43 -3.25 12.40
CA GLY A 138 -7.10 -3.63 13.77
C GLY A 138 -5.62 -3.91 14.01
N LEU A 139 -4.73 -3.40 13.17
CA LEU A 139 -3.28 -3.60 13.25
C LEU A 139 -2.53 -2.38 13.78
N ALA A 140 -3.21 -1.25 14.04
CA ALA A 140 -2.57 0.01 14.38
C ALA A 140 -1.66 -0.06 15.62
N ASP A 141 -2.04 -0.84 16.61
CA ASP A 141 -1.33 -0.94 17.90
C ASP A 141 0.07 -1.58 17.77
N TYR A 142 0.34 -2.28 16.67
CA TYR A 142 1.67 -2.84 16.40
C TYR A 142 2.65 -1.80 15.84
N PHE A 143 2.16 -0.73 15.23
CA PHE A 143 2.98 0.19 14.44
C PHE A 143 3.14 1.55 15.13
N LYS A 144 4.39 2.00 15.27
CA LYS A 144 4.74 3.35 15.73
C LYS A 144 4.22 4.42 14.78
N PHE A 145 4.19 4.13 13.48
CA PHE A 145 3.68 4.99 12.41
C PHE A 145 3.22 4.18 11.20
N ALA A 146 2.36 4.78 10.40
CA ALA A 146 2.04 4.33 9.05
C ALA A 146 2.26 5.49 8.07
N LEU A 147 3.06 5.26 7.03
CA LEU A 147 3.32 6.17 5.94
C LEU A 147 2.63 5.66 4.70
N CYS A 148 1.66 6.44 4.22
CA CYS A 148 1.03 6.23 2.93
C CYS A 148 1.61 7.22 1.91
N ALA A 149 1.92 6.76 0.70
CA ALA A 149 2.38 7.61 -0.39
C ALA A 149 1.42 8.78 -0.65
N GLU A 150 0.13 8.56 -0.45
CA GLU A 150 -0.91 9.57 -0.65
C GLU A 150 -0.78 10.77 0.29
N ASP A 151 -0.45 10.53 1.56
CA ASP A 151 -0.30 11.58 2.57
C ASP A 151 0.93 12.45 2.30
N ILE A 152 2.02 11.82 1.86
CA ILE A 152 3.31 12.46 1.63
C ILE A 152 3.38 13.07 0.22
N GLY A 153 2.66 12.49 -0.75
CA GLY A 153 2.75 12.85 -2.17
C GLY A 153 3.99 12.26 -2.86
N ILE A 154 4.64 11.28 -2.24
CA ILE A 154 5.84 10.58 -2.71
C ILE A 154 5.59 9.08 -2.53
N ALA A 155 5.94 8.27 -3.52
CA ALA A 155 5.76 6.82 -3.50
C ALA A 155 7.09 6.07 -3.55
N LYS A 156 7.15 4.86 -3.02
CA LYS A 156 8.22 3.90 -3.32
C LYS A 156 8.35 3.76 -4.85
N PRO A 157 9.55 3.65 -5.40
CA PRO A 157 10.86 3.44 -4.79
C PRO A 157 11.61 4.73 -4.39
N ASP A 158 10.98 5.89 -4.34
CA ASP A 158 11.67 7.14 -3.99
C ASP A 158 12.25 7.06 -2.57
N ALA A 159 13.58 7.19 -2.46
CA ALA A 159 14.31 7.10 -1.21
C ALA A 159 13.81 8.08 -0.13
N ARG A 160 13.21 9.21 -0.51
CA ARG A 160 12.67 10.21 0.42
C ARG A 160 11.56 9.65 1.31
N LEU A 161 10.75 8.71 0.79
CA LEU A 161 9.71 8.06 1.59
C LEU A 161 10.32 7.18 2.69
N PHE A 162 11.38 6.44 2.37
CA PHE A 162 12.13 5.65 3.36
C PHE A 162 12.87 6.53 4.36
N HIS A 163 13.44 7.66 3.93
CA HIS A 163 14.06 8.62 4.85
C HIS A 163 13.04 9.22 5.83
N GLU A 164 11.80 9.51 5.39
CA GLU A 164 10.73 9.92 6.29
C GLU A 164 10.38 8.80 7.30
N ALA A 165 10.37 7.53 6.85
CA ALA A 165 10.18 6.39 7.74
C ALA A 165 11.29 6.29 8.81
N LEU A 166 12.55 6.51 8.43
CA LEU A 166 13.68 6.54 9.35
C LEU A 166 13.52 7.65 10.41
N GLN A 167 13.09 8.84 10.01
CA GLN A 167 12.84 9.94 10.95
C GLN A 167 11.73 9.59 11.95
N ARG A 168 10.61 9.08 11.49
CA ARG A 168 9.48 8.67 12.37
C ARG A 168 9.85 7.49 13.26
N GLY A 169 10.68 6.58 12.75
CA GLY A 169 11.18 5.43 13.49
C GLY A 169 12.31 5.77 14.46
N GLU A 170 12.88 6.98 14.42
CA GLU A 170 14.07 7.40 15.18
C GLU A 170 15.26 6.46 14.94
N ALA A 171 15.46 6.05 13.68
CA ALA A 171 16.46 5.10 13.26
C ALA A 171 17.36 5.66 12.16
N THR A 172 18.52 5.03 11.99
CA THR A 172 19.43 5.26 10.86
C THR A 172 19.30 4.13 9.85
N ALA A 173 19.66 4.36 8.61
CA ALA A 173 19.49 3.38 7.53
C ALA A 173 20.16 2.03 7.85
N ASP A 174 21.37 2.07 8.46
CA ASP A 174 22.13 0.88 8.87
C ASP A 174 21.48 0.09 10.04
N THR A 175 20.48 0.68 10.72
CA THR A 175 19.73 0.05 11.82
C THR A 175 18.28 -0.28 11.43
N ALA A 176 17.92 -0.11 10.16
CA ALA A 176 16.57 -0.33 9.65
C ALA A 176 16.50 -1.45 8.61
N VAL A 177 15.36 -2.12 8.60
CA VAL A 177 15.04 -3.20 7.64
C VAL A 177 13.65 -2.92 7.06
N HIS A 178 13.51 -3.06 5.74
CA HIS A 178 12.21 -3.04 5.07
C HIS A 178 11.81 -4.43 4.59
N ILE A 179 10.54 -4.78 4.73
CA ILE A 179 9.96 -6.04 4.26
C ILE A 179 8.86 -5.72 3.26
N GLY A 180 8.92 -6.30 2.07
CA GLY A 180 7.90 -6.14 1.05
C GLY A 180 8.04 -7.18 -0.07
N ASP A 181 7.04 -7.23 -0.96
CA ASP A 181 6.95 -8.22 -2.03
C ASP A 181 7.48 -7.72 -3.38
N HIS A 182 7.48 -6.39 -3.58
CA HIS A 182 7.77 -5.81 -4.90
C HIS A 182 9.28 -5.54 -5.10
N PRO A 183 9.95 -6.19 -6.10
CA PRO A 183 11.39 -6.04 -6.33
C PRO A 183 11.86 -4.59 -6.51
N GLY A 184 11.09 -3.77 -7.26
CA GLY A 184 11.45 -2.39 -7.55
C GLY A 184 11.11 -1.43 -6.40
N ASP A 185 9.85 -1.45 -5.96
CA ASP A 185 9.35 -0.47 -5.00
C ASP A 185 9.90 -0.73 -3.59
N ASP A 186 9.87 -1.99 -3.13
CA ASP A 186 10.29 -2.34 -1.79
C ASP A 186 11.79 -2.59 -1.70
N ILE A 187 12.29 -3.52 -2.51
CA ILE A 187 13.65 -4.00 -2.34
C ILE A 187 14.66 -2.97 -2.86
N ALA A 188 14.56 -2.63 -4.15
CA ALA A 188 15.48 -1.64 -4.71
C ALA A 188 15.31 -0.26 -4.06
N GLY A 189 14.07 0.17 -3.77
CA GLY A 189 13.79 1.44 -3.11
C GLY A 189 14.39 1.54 -1.70
N ALA A 190 14.23 0.51 -0.88
CA ALA A 190 14.81 0.46 0.46
C ALA A 190 16.35 0.43 0.42
N GLN A 191 16.93 -0.38 -0.47
CA GLN A 191 18.40 -0.46 -0.63
C GLN A 191 18.98 0.85 -1.14
N GLN A 192 18.31 1.56 -2.06
CA GLN A 192 18.74 2.91 -2.50
C GLN A 192 18.73 3.93 -1.36
N ALA A 193 17.83 3.77 -0.39
CA ALA A 193 17.80 4.59 0.82
C ALA A 193 18.79 4.12 1.91
N GLY A 194 19.55 3.06 1.65
CA GLY A 194 20.56 2.49 2.55
C GLY A 194 20.04 1.53 3.61
N LEU A 195 18.75 1.16 3.56
CA LEU A 195 18.17 0.14 4.42
C LEU A 195 18.53 -1.26 3.90
N ARG A 196 18.48 -2.25 4.79
CA ARG A 196 18.38 -3.64 4.35
C ARG A 196 16.97 -3.94 3.88
N ALA A 197 16.85 -4.83 2.90
CA ALA A 197 15.57 -5.22 2.33
C ALA A 197 15.40 -6.74 2.35
N ILE A 198 14.27 -7.19 2.89
CA ILE A 198 13.85 -8.59 2.90
C ILE A 198 12.72 -8.75 1.89
N TRP A 199 12.94 -9.61 0.91
CA TRP A 199 11.93 -9.93 -0.07
C TRP A 199 10.96 -10.98 0.45
N PHE A 200 9.70 -10.62 0.57
CA PHE A 200 8.61 -11.55 0.84
C PHE A 200 8.15 -12.19 -0.48
N ASN A 201 8.44 -13.49 -0.64
CA ASN A 201 8.21 -14.24 -1.87
C ASN A 201 7.45 -15.55 -1.60
N PRO A 202 6.18 -15.50 -1.16
CA PRO A 202 5.43 -16.71 -0.80
C PRO A 202 5.25 -17.67 -1.96
N ASN A 203 5.24 -17.16 -3.19
CA ASN A 203 5.01 -17.95 -4.39
C ASN A 203 6.29 -18.51 -5.03
N GLY A 204 7.48 -18.24 -4.46
CA GLY A 204 8.75 -18.74 -4.97
C GLY A 204 9.11 -18.25 -6.37
N LYS A 205 8.77 -16.99 -6.69
CA LYS A 205 9.16 -16.34 -7.96
C LYS A 205 10.68 -16.27 -8.06
N THR A 206 11.20 -16.35 -9.29
CA THR A 206 12.63 -16.14 -9.54
C THR A 206 12.96 -14.65 -9.39
N TRP A 207 14.10 -14.36 -8.74
CA TRP A 207 14.61 -12.99 -8.69
C TRP A 207 15.21 -12.60 -10.03
N GLU A 208 14.74 -11.50 -10.62
CA GLU A 208 15.20 -11.06 -11.97
C GLU A 208 15.86 -9.67 -11.95
N ALA A 209 15.86 -8.96 -10.79
CA ALA A 209 16.47 -7.64 -10.69
C ALA A 209 18.00 -7.73 -10.50
N GLU A 210 18.72 -6.65 -10.85
CA GLU A 210 20.18 -6.58 -10.84
C GLU A 210 20.77 -6.75 -9.43
N HIS A 211 20.16 -6.11 -8.43
CA HIS A 211 20.62 -6.19 -7.04
C HIS A 211 19.75 -7.14 -6.24
N ALA A 212 20.37 -8.17 -5.67
CA ALA A 212 19.66 -9.15 -4.85
C ALA A 212 19.15 -8.53 -3.54
N PRO A 213 18.03 -9.03 -2.97
CA PRO A 213 17.60 -8.69 -1.62
C PRO A 213 18.65 -9.15 -0.60
N ASP A 214 18.69 -8.51 0.57
CA ASP A 214 19.57 -8.95 1.67
C ASP A 214 19.14 -10.31 2.25
N ALA A 215 17.86 -10.64 2.13
CA ALA A 215 17.31 -11.97 2.37
C ALA A 215 15.99 -12.16 1.60
N GLU A 216 15.61 -13.41 1.40
CA GLU A 216 14.31 -13.84 0.91
C GLU A 216 13.63 -14.67 2.00
N ILE A 217 12.31 -14.46 2.15
CA ILE A 217 11.44 -15.30 3.01
C ILE A 217 10.19 -15.70 2.22
N ARG A 218 9.65 -16.86 2.52
CA ARG A 218 8.41 -17.37 1.93
C ARG A 218 7.22 -17.35 2.88
N SER A 219 7.50 -17.15 4.17
CA SER A 219 6.50 -16.97 5.22
C SER A 219 7.00 -15.91 6.21
N LEU A 220 6.10 -15.07 6.70
CA LEU A 220 6.41 -14.07 7.72
C LEU A 220 6.90 -14.72 9.04
N ASN A 221 6.54 -15.98 9.29
CA ASN A 221 7.04 -16.74 10.42
C ASN A 221 8.57 -16.89 10.45
N GLU A 222 9.26 -16.68 9.33
CA GLU A 222 10.72 -16.74 9.25
C GLU A 222 11.40 -15.48 9.81
N LEU A 223 10.69 -14.35 9.86
CA LEU A 223 11.23 -13.05 10.26
C LEU A 223 11.85 -13.04 11.67
N PRO A 224 11.19 -13.52 12.73
CA PRO A 224 11.77 -13.44 14.07
C PRO A 224 13.13 -14.16 14.14
N GLY A 225 13.24 -15.33 13.53
CA GLY A 225 14.48 -16.11 13.50
C GLY A 225 15.57 -15.45 12.65
N LEU A 226 15.23 -14.89 11.50
CA LEU A 226 16.16 -14.20 10.61
C LEU A 226 16.71 -12.92 11.27
N LEU A 227 15.83 -12.09 11.79
CA LEU A 227 16.19 -10.81 12.41
C LEU A 227 16.98 -10.99 13.71
N ALA A 228 16.67 -12.03 14.50
CA ALA A 228 17.45 -12.39 15.68
C ALA A 228 18.91 -12.79 15.33
N ARG A 229 19.13 -13.44 14.18
CA ARG A 229 20.49 -13.74 13.69
C ARG A 229 21.21 -12.46 13.27
N TRP A 230 20.55 -11.57 12.56
CA TRP A 230 21.14 -10.28 12.13
C TRP A 230 21.44 -9.36 13.32
N HIS A 231 20.61 -9.37 14.33
CA HIS A 231 20.78 -8.55 15.52
C HIS A 231 21.96 -9.03 16.40
N ARG A 232 22.19 -10.37 16.48
CA ARG A 232 23.27 -10.97 17.30
C ARG A 232 24.63 -11.06 16.60
N GLY A 233 24.65 -10.98 15.27
CA GLY A 233 25.87 -11.13 14.47
C GLY A 233 26.68 -9.83 14.33
N ALA A 234 26.54 -8.91 15.28
CA ALA A 234 27.25 -7.64 15.34
C ALA A 234 28.34 -7.64 16.41
#